data_4c594feb789a01357564679c50b2c149
#
_entry.id   4c594feb789a01357564679c50b2c149
#
_cell.length_a   1.000
_cell.length_b   1.000
_cell.length_c   1.000
_cell.angle_alpha   90.00
_cell.angle_beta   90.00
_cell.angle_gamma   90.00
#
_symmetry.space_group_name_H-M   'P 1'
#
loop_
_entity.id
_entity.type
_entity.pdbx_description
1 polymer ?
#
loop_
_entity_poly.entity_id
_entity_poly.type
_entity_poly.pdbx_seq_one_letter_code
_entity_poly.pdbx_strand_id
1 'polypeptide(L)'
;RTVRGDDVTVNVSLIDNTGAPVPQSTISFSVDGVFNGTSSTNENGIASYSFTVDENRVAGFMDVTASFNGLPGTTGLASSTDTTRVVILAQTVLTIASVSGTGIAGETITLAGTLLDEHGMPLIESAVPSSGLVRLSIDGIDMGPEFTVLTNATTGAWSITVPMPLDVDYGSHNATVNFLGGFTWVDPMGQGDSLNPEFYLPSSDTSEYNATQTSQVIIVTPPSTVDRNDLLLIEGRVTDGIGRVLPGRTVSISIEGKFVTDAVA
;
A
#
# COMPACT_ATOMS: atom_id res chain seq x y z
N ARG A 1 -9.82 17.28 6.63
CA ARG A 1 -8.68 16.35 6.59
C ARG A 1 -7.43 17.13 6.20
N THR A 2 -6.30 16.83 6.81
CA THR A 2 -4.98 17.40 6.53
C THR A 2 -3.91 16.34 6.79
N VAL A 3 -2.70 16.56 6.31
CA VAL A 3 -1.55 15.67 6.56
C VAL A 3 -0.69 16.28 7.66
N ARG A 4 0.10 15.48 8.37
CA ARG A 4 1.14 15.95 9.28
C ARG A 4 2.06 16.94 8.55
N GLY A 5 2.47 18.02 9.23
CA GLY A 5 3.30 19.07 8.64
C GLY A 5 2.55 20.13 7.85
N ASP A 6 1.30 19.90 7.47
CA ASP A 6 0.50 20.87 6.72
C ASP A 6 -0.03 21.99 7.63
N ASP A 7 -0.32 23.12 7.02
CA ASP A 7 -1.01 24.24 7.68
C ASP A 7 -2.52 24.05 7.67
N VAL A 8 -3.13 24.26 8.83
CA VAL A 8 -4.58 24.28 9.03
C VAL A 8 -5.04 25.68 9.33
N THR A 9 -6.05 26.16 8.59
CA THR A 9 -6.72 27.43 8.88
C THR A 9 -8.13 27.17 9.41
N VAL A 10 -8.43 27.70 10.59
CA VAL A 10 -9.76 27.62 11.21
C VAL A 10 -10.39 29.00 11.17
N ASN A 11 -11.61 29.09 10.63
CA ASN A 11 -12.42 30.29 10.59
C ASN A 11 -13.57 30.17 11.58
N VAL A 12 -13.73 31.16 12.44
CA VAL A 12 -14.76 31.20 13.48
C VAL A 12 -15.62 32.46 13.29
N SER A 13 -16.94 32.31 13.40
CA SER A 13 -17.88 33.41 13.37
C SER A 13 -18.39 33.68 14.79
N LEU A 14 -18.22 34.89 15.28
CA LEU A 14 -18.80 35.38 16.54
C LEU A 14 -19.98 36.29 16.23
N ILE A 15 -21.17 35.87 16.67
CA ILE A 15 -22.43 36.62 16.53
C ILE A 15 -23.08 36.80 17.88
N ASP A 16 -23.86 37.86 18.06
CA ASP A 16 -24.67 38.04 19.23
C ASP A 16 -26.01 37.25 19.16
N ASN A 17 -26.84 37.37 20.17
CA ASN A 17 -28.13 36.70 20.27
C ASN A 17 -29.18 37.18 19.23
N THR A 18 -28.91 38.27 18.52
CA THR A 18 -29.75 38.75 17.40
C THR A 18 -29.25 38.30 16.04
N GLY A 19 -28.10 37.62 15.99
CA GLY A 19 -27.42 37.22 14.78
C GLY A 19 -26.51 38.28 14.19
N ALA A 20 -26.32 39.42 14.89
CA ALA A 20 -25.41 40.47 14.41
C ALA A 20 -23.94 40.11 14.70
N PRO A 21 -23.00 40.42 13.74
CA PRO A 21 -21.59 40.17 13.94
C PRO A 21 -21.01 40.96 15.13
N VAL A 22 -20.08 40.33 15.86
CA VAL A 22 -19.35 40.97 16.96
C VAL A 22 -17.91 41.21 16.51
N PRO A 23 -17.56 42.45 16.06
CA PRO A 23 -16.24 42.75 15.55
C PRO A 23 -15.24 43.06 16.69
N GLN A 24 -13.94 43.07 16.34
CA GLN A 24 -12.81 43.44 17.20
C GLN A 24 -12.74 42.67 18.52
N SER A 25 -13.27 41.48 18.55
CA SER A 25 -13.30 40.59 19.69
C SER A 25 -12.21 39.55 19.61
N THR A 26 -11.49 39.33 20.70
CA THR A 26 -10.42 38.34 20.74
C THR A 26 -11.00 36.95 20.94
N ILE A 27 -10.64 36.04 20.03
CA ILE A 27 -10.92 34.61 20.10
C ILE A 27 -9.61 33.88 20.46
N SER A 28 -9.67 33.03 21.47
CA SER A 28 -8.58 32.15 21.87
C SER A 28 -8.77 30.79 21.21
N PHE A 29 -7.69 30.24 20.64
CA PHE A 29 -7.68 28.90 20.00
C PHE A 29 -6.86 27.94 20.85
N SER A 30 -7.37 26.74 21.02
CA SER A 30 -6.65 25.61 21.62
C SER A 30 -6.76 24.39 20.72
N VAL A 31 -5.69 23.58 20.70
CA VAL A 31 -5.59 22.32 19.99
C VAL A 31 -5.45 21.21 21.03
N ASP A 32 -6.36 20.25 21.04
CA ASP A 32 -6.48 19.18 22.06
C ASP A 32 -6.43 19.70 23.49
N GLY A 33 -7.09 20.82 23.72
CA GLY A 33 -7.14 21.48 25.04
C GLY A 33 -5.91 22.31 25.42
N VAL A 34 -4.85 22.32 24.59
CA VAL A 34 -3.65 23.14 24.81
C VAL A 34 -3.80 24.46 24.07
N PHE A 35 -3.61 25.58 24.80
CA PHE A 35 -3.64 26.92 24.18
C PHE A 35 -2.62 27.01 23.03
N ASN A 36 -3.07 27.52 21.89
CA ASN A 36 -2.25 27.60 20.68
C ASN A 36 -2.07 29.06 20.20
N GLY A 37 -3.09 29.92 20.35
CA GLY A 37 -2.99 31.32 19.96
C GLY A 37 -4.30 32.08 20.02
N THR A 38 -4.29 33.31 19.49
CA THR A 38 -5.47 34.17 19.41
C THR A 38 -5.59 34.84 18.05
N SER A 39 -6.82 35.23 17.69
CA SER A 39 -7.12 36.09 16.54
C SER A 39 -8.28 37.02 16.89
N SER A 40 -8.37 38.17 16.25
CA SER A 40 -9.47 39.12 16.44
C SER A 40 -10.50 38.99 15.33
N THR A 41 -11.78 39.17 15.68
CA THR A 41 -12.86 39.19 14.69
C THR A 41 -12.80 40.47 13.86
N ASN A 42 -13.04 40.33 12.55
CA ASN A 42 -13.16 41.44 11.60
C ASN A 42 -14.57 42.10 11.70
N GLU A 43 -14.87 43.04 10.80
CA GLU A 43 -16.17 43.74 10.75
C GLU A 43 -17.37 42.80 10.54
N ASN A 44 -17.14 41.63 9.96
CA ASN A 44 -18.16 40.60 9.74
C ASN A 44 -18.23 39.58 10.90
N GLY A 45 -17.52 39.84 12.02
CA GLY A 45 -17.46 38.93 13.16
C GLY A 45 -16.62 37.67 12.94
N ILE A 46 -15.77 37.63 11.90
CA ILE A 46 -14.98 36.44 11.54
C ILE A 46 -13.55 36.59 12.05
N ALA A 47 -13.09 35.62 12.83
CA ALA A 47 -11.69 35.41 13.21
C ALA A 47 -11.10 34.25 12.45
N SER A 48 -9.88 34.40 11.89
CA SER A 48 -9.13 33.37 11.21
C SER A 48 -7.84 33.08 11.98
N TYR A 49 -7.54 31.80 12.17
CA TYR A 49 -6.32 31.37 12.85
C TYR A 49 -5.69 30.22 12.08
N SER A 50 -4.38 30.31 11.80
CA SER A 50 -3.63 29.27 11.10
C SER A 50 -2.52 28.75 12.00
N PHE A 51 -2.28 27.45 11.95
CA PHE A 51 -1.19 26.77 12.63
C PHE A 51 -0.76 25.54 11.82
N THR A 52 0.51 25.13 12.00
CA THR A 52 1.04 23.90 11.37
C THR A 52 0.76 22.70 12.26
N VAL A 53 0.31 21.61 11.67
CA VAL A 53 0.15 20.33 12.37
C VAL A 53 1.54 19.76 12.67
N ASP A 54 1.76 19.37 13.93
CA ASP A 54 3.03 18.74 14.33
C ASP A 54 3.31 17.49 13.49
N GLU A 55 4.49 17.44 12.88
CA GLU A 55 4.93 16.30 12.06
C GLU A 55 4.99 14.98 12.84
N ASN A 56 5.27 15.05 14.15
CA ASN A 56 5.35 13.86 15.02
C ASN A 56 4.01 13.48 15.63
N ARG A 57 2.94 14.16 15.26
CA ARG A 57 1.61 13.85 15.78
C ARG A 57 1.15 12.48 15.28
N VAL A 58 0.54 11.71 16.16
CA VAL A 58 -0.13 10.45 15.77
C VAL A 58 -1.28 10.76 14.81
N ALA A 59 -1.39 9.97 13.74
CA ALA A 59 -2.54 10.03 12.83
C ALA A 59 -3.84 9.76 13.59
N GLY A 60 -4.91 10.45 13.23
CA GLY A 60 -6.16 10.33 13.97
C GLY A 60 -6.94 11.62 14.03
N PHE A 61 -7.64 11.83 15.12
CA PHE A 61 -8.43 13.05 15.35
C PHE A 61 -7.64 14.12 16.09
N MET A 62 -7.96 15.37 15.78
CA MET A 62 -7.48 16.58 16.44
C MET A 62 -8.65 17.49 16.70
N ASP A 63 -8.90 17.84 17.96
CA ASP A 63 -9.95 18.77 18.35
C ASP A 63 -9.38 20.20 18.40
N VAL A 64 -10.01 21.11 17.65
CA VAL A 64 -9.69 22.54 17.67
C VAL A 64 -10.85 23.27 18.31
N THR A 65 -10.58 23.95 19.43
CA THR A 65 -11.56 24.71 20.21
C THR A 65 -11.29 26.18 20.07
N ALA A 66 -12.31 26.94 19.72
CA ALA A 66 -12.33 28.40 19.75
C ALA A 66 -13.14 28.91 20.96
N SER A 67 -12.61 29.87 21.70
CA SER A 67 -13.23 30.40 22.91
C SER A 67 -13.26 31.92 22.89
N PHE A 68 -14.41 32.48 23.20
CA PHE A 68 -14.63 33.89 23.48
C PHE A 68 -14.91 34.06 24.96
N ASN A 69 -14.13 34.87 25.64
CA ASN A 69 -14.25 35.04 27.10
C ASN A 69 -15.36 36.01 27.55
N GLY A 70 -16.11 36.54 26.57
CA GLY A 70 -17.11 37.58 26.88
C GLY A 70 -16.53 38.98 26.96
N LEU A 71 -17.40 39.98 26.94
CA LEU A 71 -17.06 41.39 27.16
C LEU A 71 -17.79 41.85 28.43
N PRO A 72 -17.07 42.03 29.54
CA PRO A 72 -17.67 42.55 30.76
C PRO A 72 -18.01 44.05 30.60
N GLY A 73 -19.11 44.46 31.14
CA GLY A 73 -19.56 45.87 31.14
C GLY A 73 -20.89 46.12 30.45
N THR A 74 -21.09 47.31 29.91
CA THR A 74 -22.38 47.74 29.30
C THR A 74 -22.83 46.95 28.07
N THR A 75 -21.93 46.24 27.39
CA THR A 75 -22.27 45.39 26.24
C THR A 75 -22.75 43.98 26.60
N GLY A 76 -22.40 43.49 27.82
CA GLY A 76 -22.98 42.28 28.41
C GLY A 76 -22.90 41.00 27.59
N LEU A 77 -21.89 40.85 26.71
CA LEU A 77 -21.73 39.64 25.95
C LEU A 77 -21.12 38.53 26.83
N ALA A 78 -21.85 37.43 26.94
CA ALA A 78 -21.39 36.26 27.67
C ALA A 78 -20.26 35.53 26.92
N SER A 79 -19.48 34.72 27.64
CA SER A 79 -18.50 33.82 27.05
C SER A 79 -19.17 32.74 26.22
N SER A 80 -18.49 32.29 25.18
CA SER A 80 -18.93 31.17 24.33
C SER A 80 -17.73 30.35 23.85
N THR A 81 -17.98 29.10 23.53
CA THR A 81 -16.97 28.18 23.01
C THR A 81 -17.59 27.26 21.98
N ASP A 82 -16.81 26.87 20.98
CA ASP A 82 -17.17 25.86 19.99
C ASP A 82 -15.95 25.03 19.65
N THR A 83 -16.18 23.75 19.28
CA THR A 83 -15.13 22.80 19.00
C THR A 83 -15.40 22.11 17.66
N THR A 84 -14.41 22.07 16.81
CA THR A 84 -14.43 21.28 15.57
C THR A 84 -13.36 20.21 15.60
N ARG A 85 -13.61 19.12 14.87
CA ARG A 85 -12.69 17.99 14.76
C ARG A 85 -12.05 17.95 13.39
N VAL A 86 -10.73 17.86 13.35
CA VAL A 86 -9.91 17.70 12.14
C VAL A 86 -9.35 16.29 12.09
N VAL A 87 -9.39 15.67 10.92
CA VAL A 87 -8.77 14.34 10.67
C VAL A 87 -7.34 14.58 10.20
N ILE A 88 -6.38 14.03 10.93
CA ILE A 88 -4.95 14.07 10.62
C ILE A 88 -4.56 12.78 9.94
N LEU A 89 -4.01 12.89 8.74
CA LEU A 89 -3.51 11.79 7.92
C LEU A 89 -1.99 11.66 8.08
N ALA A 90 -1.49 10.43 7.99
CA ALA A 90 -0.07 10.13 7.87
C ALA A 90 0.20 9.51 6.49
N GLN A 91 1.35 9.80 5.92
CA GLN A 91 1.84 9.11 4.73
C GLN A 91 2.34 7.72 5.13
N THR A 92 2.40 6.81 4.16
CA THR A 92 2.95 5.48 4.38
C THR A 92 4.02 5.15 3.37
N VAL A 93 4.94 4.28 3.77
CA VAL A 93 6.00 3.72 2.96
C VAL A 93 5.86 2.21 2.98
N LEU A 94 5.40 1.65 1.86
CA LEU A 94 5.36 0.21 1.64
C LEU A 94 6.62 -0.20 0.88
N THR A 95 7.30 -1.25 1.33
CA THR A 95 8.53 -1.73 0.70
C THR A 95 8.51 -3.23 0.50
N ILE A 96 9.08 -3.72 -0.61
CA ILE A 96 9.46 -5.10 -0.85
C ILE A 96 10.95 -5.23 -0.51
N ALA A 97 11.27 -5.87 0.60
CA ALA A 97 12.65 -6.07 1.03
C ALA A 97 13.30 -7.29 0.36
N SER A 98 12.49 -8.29 0.01
CA SER A 98 12.97 -9.50 -0.64
C SER A 98 11.89 -10.18 -1.47
N VAL A 99 12.35 -10.78 -2.58
CA VAL A 99 11.62 -11.77 -3.37
C VAL A 99 12.45 -13.05 -3.35
N SER A 100 11.90 -14.14 -2.88
CA SER A 100 12.59 -15.43 -2.74
C SER A 100 11.76 -16.55 -3.33
N GLY A 101 12.44 -17.60 -3.76
CA GLY A 101 11.85 -18.76 -4.44
C GLY A 101 12.60 -19.03 -5.74
N THR A 102 12.32 -20.16 -6.36
CA THR A 102 13.02 -20.59 -7.60
C THR A 102 12.49 -19.90 -8.85
N GLY A 103 11.28 -19.30 -8.76
CA GLY A 103 10.57 -18.77 -9.93
C GLY A 103 10.14 -19.85 -10.94
N ILE A 104 10.24 -21.12 -10.59
CA ILE A 104 9.83 -22.23 -11.47
C ILE A 104 8.30 -22.36 -11.48
N ALA A 105 7.70 -22.50 -12.66
CA ALA A 105 6.28 -22.75 -12.81
C ALA A 105 5.83 -23.96 -11.95
N GLY A 106 4.76 -23.76 -11.17
CA GLY A 106 4.23 -24.75 -10.22
C GLY A 106 4.86 -24.75 -8.84
N GLU A 107 5.95 -24.02 -8.61
CA GLU A 107 6.52 -23.78 -7.30
C GLU A 107 6.01 -22.46 -6.70
N THR A 108 6.48 -22.07 -5.53
CA THR A 108 6.07 -20.85 -4.86
C THR A 108 7.16 -19.79 -4.85
N ILE A 109 6.76 -18.55 -4.96
CA ILE A 109 7.59 -17.38 -4.61
C ILE A 109 7.06 -16.74 -3.33
N THR A 110 7.96 -16.19 -2.55
CA THR A 110 7.61 -15.44 -1.32
C THR A 110 8.16 -14.03 -1.43
N LEU A 111 7.25 -13.06 -1.28
CA LEU A 111 7.58 -11.65 -1.15
C LEU A 111 7.48 -11.28 0.33
N ALA A 112 8.42 -10.48 0.80
CA ALA A 112 8.40 -9.97 2.16
C ALA A 112 8.92 -8.53 2.23
N GLY A 113 8.40 -7.77 3.18
CA GLY A 113 8.77 -6.38 3.32
C GLY A 113 8.17 -5.72 4.56
N THR A 114 8.02 -4.39 4.52
CA THR A 114 7.44 -3.61 5.60
C THR A 114 6.46 -2.57 5.07
N LEU A 115 5.49 -2.23 5.90
CA LEU A 115 4.60 -1.07 5.77
C LEU A 115 4.78 -0.21 7.02
N LEU A 116 5.30 0.97 6.85
CA LEU A 116 5.62 1.92 7.92
C LEU A 116 5.00 3.28 7.60
N ASP A 117 4.95 4.17 8.58
CA ASP A 117 4.64 5.59 8.31
C ASP A 117 5.87 6.32 7.74
N GLU A 118 5.73 7.59 7.43
CA GLU A 118 6.78 8.45 6.87
C GLU A 118 7.99 8.64 7.81
N HIS A 119 7.84 8.31 9.10
CA HIS A 119 8.91 8.36 10.09
C HIS A 119 9.57 6.99 10.33
N GLY A 120 9.16 5.96 9.56
CA GLY A 120 9.68 4.60 9.69
C GLY A 120 9.11 3.85 10.91
N MET A 121 7.99 4.30 11.45
CA MET A 121 7.31 3.65 12.58
C MET A 121 6.17 2.76 12.09
N PRO A 122 5.88 1.65 12.78
CA PRO A 122 4.67 0.87 12.52
C PRO A 122 3.41 1.71 12.64
N LEU A 123 2.36 1.35 11.90
CA LEU A 123 1.11 2.11 11.92
C LEU A 123 0.48 2.08 13.32
N ILE A 124 0.06 3.25 13.81
CA ILE A 124 -0.56 3.41 15.13
C ILE A 124 -1.88 4.15 14.97
N GLU A 125 -2.98 3.54 15.39
CA GLU A 125 -4.29 4.15 15.42
C GLU A 125 -4.73 4.36 16.88
N SER A 126 -5.11 5.59 17.23
CA SER A 126 -5.58 5.93 18.59
C SER A 126 -4.66 5.42 19.71
N ALA A 127 -3.34 5.52 19.53
CA ALA A 127 -2.29 5.01 20.43
C ALA A 127 -2.23 3.46 20.57
N VAL A 128 -2.86 2.73 19.65
CA VAL A 128 -2.80 1.27 19.60
C VAL A 128 -2.07 0.84 18.32
N PRO A 129 -1.11 -0.11 18.39
CA PRO A 129 -0.49 -0.67 17.19
C PRO A 129 -1.53 -1.25 16.24
N SER A 130 -1.45 -0.88 14.97
CA SER A 130 -2.39 -1.25 13.91
C SER A 130 -1.71 -2.04 12.80
N SER A 131 -2.50 -2.85 12.09
CA SER A 131 -2.02 -3.63 10.95
C SER A 131 -2.63 -3.10 9.64
N GLY A 132 -1.80 -2.88 8.64
CA GLY A 132 -2.26 -2.53 7.29
C GLY A 132 -2.53 -3.76 6.45
N LEU A 133 -3.50 -3.68 5.55
CA LEU A 133 -3.80 -4.76 4.61
C LEU A 133 -3.01 -4.56 3.32
N VAL A 134 -2.03 -5.43 3.07
CA VAL A 134 -1.19 -5.43 1.86
C VAL A 134 -1.77 -6.40 0.84
N ARG A 135 -1.97 -5.95 -0.40
CA ARG A 135 -2.46 -6.73 -1.55
C ARG A 135 -1.38 -6.89 -2.60
N LEU A 136 -1.38 -8.06 -3.25
CA LEU A 136 -0.46 -8.37 -4.33
C LEU A 136 -1.15 -8.28 -5.69
N SER A 137 -0.45 -7.69 -6.66
CA SER A 137 -0.73 -7.80 -8.09
C SER A 137 0.51 -8.25 -8.85
N ILE A 138 0.32 -9.02 -9.92
CA ILE A 138 1.39 -9.48 -10.81
C ILE A 138 1.09 -8.97 -12.21
N ASP A 139 2.05 -8.28 -12.83
CA ASP A 139 1.91 -7.62 -14.13
C ASP A 139 0.65 -6.74 -14.24
N GLY A 140 0.29 -6.09 -13.14
CA GLY A 140 -0.89 -5.23 -13.03
C GLY A 140 -2.22 -5.97 -12.82
N ILE A 141 -2.21 -7.29 -12.70
CA ILE A 141 -3.39 -8.11 -12.42
C ILE A 141 -3.49 -8.35 -10.91
N ASP A 142 -4.58 -7.91 -10.28
CA ASP A 142 -4.86 -8.20 -8.87
C ASP A 142 -5.01 -9.72 -8.68
N MET A 143 -4.22 -10.27 -7.77
CA MET A 143 -4.20 -11.71 -7.50
C MET A 143 -5.39 -12.19 -6.67
N GLY A 144 -6.21 -11.27 -6.16
CA GLY A 144 -7.40 -11.59 -5.38
C GLY A 144 -7.19 -11.54 -3.85
N PRO A 145 -8.29 -11.70 -3.09
CA PRO A 145 -8.27 -11.55 -1.64
C PRO A 145 -7.44 -12.62 -0.92
N GLU A 146 -7.24 -13.78 -1.51
CA GLU A 146 -6.41 -14.86 -0.97
C GLU A 146 -4.91 -14.50 -0.93
N PHE A 147 -4.49 -13.51 -1.73
CA PHE A 147 -3.13 -12.98 -1.75
C PHE A 147 -3.06 -11.61 -1.08
N THR A 148 -3.80 -11.46 0.00
CA THR A 148 -3.73 -10.32 0.90
C THR A 148 -3.19 -10.74 2.26
N VAL A 149 -2.45 -9.86 2.92
CA VAL A 149 -1.88 -10.13 4.24
C VAL A 149 -1.99 -8.89 5.12
N LEU A 150 -2.25 -9.13 6.41
CA LEU A 150 -2.12 -8.09 7.43
C LEU A 150 -0.66 -7.95 7.84
N THR A 151 -0.19 -6.72 7.97
CA THR A 151 1.13 -6.44 8.52
C THR A 151 1.18 -6.77 10.01
N ASN A 152 2.35 -7.10 10.52
CA ASN A 152 2.57 -7.22 11.96
C ASN A 152 2.41 -5.82 12.61
N ALA A 153 1.49 -5.68 13.55
CA ALA A 153 1.16 -4.41 14.18
C ALA A 153 2.31 -3.76 14.95
N THR A 154 3.33 -4.53 15.36
CA THR A 154 4.46 -4.01 16.14
C THR A 154 5.66 -3.64 15.28
N THR A 155 5.85 -4.32 14.14
CA THR A 155 7.04 -4.16 13.29
C THR A 155 6.72 -3.65 11.89
N GLY A 156 5.44 -3.61 11.49
CA GLY A 156 5.02 -3.32 10.13
C GLY A 156 5.38 -4.40 9.11
N ALA A 157 6.01 -5.51 9.52
CA ALA A 157 6.47 -6.57 8.62
C ALA A 157 5.30 -7.32 8.00
N TRP A 158 5.46 -7.73 6.75
CA TRP A 158 4.51 -8.56 6.00
C TRP A 158 5.23 -9.60 5.16
N SER A 159 4.54 -10.69 4.82
CA SER A 159 5.04 -11.74 3.91
C SER A 159 3.87 -12.39 3.19
N ILE A 160 3.97 -12.53 1.86
CA ILE A 160 2.99 -13.18 0.99
C ILE A 160 3.70 -14.29 0.23
N THR A 161 3.15 -15.51 0.26
CA THR A 161 3.61 -16.63 -0.55
C THR A 161 2.59 -16.92 -1.64
N VAL A 162 3.05 -16.97 -2.89
CA VAL A 162 2.21 -17.13 -4.09
C VAL A 162 2.65 -18.36 -4.85
N PRO A 163 1.73 -19.26 -5.25
CA PRO A 163 2.05 -20.31 -6.21
C PRO A 163 2.25 -19.69 -7.59
N MET A 164 3.34 -20.06 -8.27
CA MET A 164 3.57 -19.68 -9.65
C MET A 164 2.62 -20.48 -10.53
N PRO A 165 1.79 -19.83 -11.39
CA PRO A 165 0.95 -20.54 -12.33
C PRO A 165 1.77 -21.48 -13.24
N LEU A 166 1.22 -22.65 -13.58
CA LEU A 166 1.90 -23.60 -14.48
C LEU A 166 2.08 -23.05 -15.89
N ASP A 167 1.19 -22.13 -16.29
CA ASP A 167 1.15 -21.50 -17.62
C ASP A 167 1.79 -20.12 -17.65
N VAL A 168 2.46 -19.69 -16.56
CA VAL A 168 3.17 -18.41 -16.53
C VAL A 168 4.20 -18.37 -17.68
N ASP A 169 4.28 -17.25 -18.37
CA ASP A 169 5.32 -17.03 -19.35
C ASP A 169 6.70 -16.97 -18.67
N TYR A 170 7.73 -17.45 -19.35
CA TYR A 170 9.10 -17.32 -18.82
C TYR A 170 9.65 -15.91 -19.09
N GLY A 171 10.43 -15.40 -18.18
CA GLY A 171 11.04 -14.08 -18.28
C GLY A 171 10.81 -13.21 -17.05
N SER A 172 11.00 -11.92 -17.23
CA SER A 172 10.83 -10.94 -16.15
C SER A 172 9.37 -10.58 -15.99
N HIS A 173 8.91 -10.59 -14.74
CA HIS A 173 7.57 -10.19 -14.30
C HIS A 173 7.68 -9.17 -13.18
N ASN A 174 6.66 -8.31 -13.05
CA ASN A 174 6.54 -7.32 -12.00
C ASN A 174 5.58 -7.79 -10.91
N ALA A 175 6.07 -7.91 -9.69
CA ALA A 175 5.25 -8.08 -8.50
C ALA A 175 5.06 -6.73 -7.84
N THR A 176 3.84 -6.24 -7.77
CA THR A 176 3.47 -4.98 -7.13
C THR A 176 2.65 -5.27 -5.88
N VAL A 177 3.07 -4.70 -4.76
CA VAL A 177 2.28 -4.71 -3.53
C VAL A 177 1.64 -3.36 -3.32
N ASN A 178 0.40 -3.36 -2.83
CA ASN A 178 -0.41 -2.17 -2.64
C ASN A 178 -1.01 -2.16 -1.24
N PHE A 179 -0.85 -1.04 -0.56
CA PHE A 179 -1.64 -0.66 0.59
C PHE A 179 -2.62 0.44 0.13
N LEU A 180 -3.91 0.19 0.22
CA LEU A 180 -4.92 1.11 -0.33
C LEU A 180 -5.24 2.29 0.59
N GLY A 181 -4.56 2.39 1.74
CA GLY A 181 -4.90 3.35 2.77
C GLY A 181 -6.12 2.88 3.57
N GLY A 182 -6.32 3.51 4.73
CA GLY A 182 -7.43 3.19 5.60
C GLY A 182 -7.27 1.85 6.33
N PHE A 183 -7.86 1.80 7.51
CA PHE A 183 -7.96 0.58 8.28
C PHE A 183 -9.42 0.12 8.28
N THR A 184 -9.72 -1.03 7.70
CA THR A 184 -11.00 -1.71 7.92
C THR A 184 -10.91 -2.47 9.23
N TRP A 185 -11.27 -1.85 10.33
CA TRP A 185 -11.58 -2.57 11.55
C TRP A 185 -12.89 -3.34 11.30
N VAL A 186 -12.79 -4.65 11.15
CA VAL A 186 -13.97 -5.50 11.18
C VAL A 186 -14.35 -5.62 12.65
N ASP A 187 -15.43 -4.93 13.05
CA ASP A 187 -16.03 -5.11 14.37
C ASP A 187 -16.32 -6.60 14.56
N PRO A 188 -15.70 -7.29 15.54
CA PRO A 188 -15.97 -8.71 15.81
C PRO A 188 -17.42 -8.98 16.17
N MET A 189 -18.24 -7.96 16.43
CA MET A 189 -19.65 -8.07 16.79
C MET A 189 -20.62 -7.81 15.62
N GLY A 190 -20.13 -7.52 14.40
CA GLY A 190 -20.99 -7.41 13.22
C GLY A 190 -21.98 -6.24 13.25
N GLN A 191 -21.77 -5.24 14.08
CA GLN A 191 -22.60 -4.03 14.12
C GLN A 191 -21.97 -3.02 13.14
N GLY A 192 -22.58 -2.91 12.00
CA GLY A 192 -22.36 -2.09 10.85
C GLY A 192 -21.53 -0.81 11.01
N ASP A 193 -20.76 -0.55 9.95
CA ASP A 193 -20.27 0.74 9.45
C ASP A 193 -20.03 1.83 10.50
N SER A 194 -19.10 1.64 11.41
CA SER A 194 -18.38 2.80 11.88
C SER A 194 -17.38 3.16 10.77
N LEU A 195 -17.69 4.25 10.06
CA LEU A 195 -16.77 4.95 9.17
C LEU A 195 -15.55 5.37 10.00
N ASN A 196 -14.62 4.42 10.23
CA ASN A 196 -13.32 4.81 10.74
C ASN A 196 -12.65 5.61 9.63
N PRO A 197 -12.42 6.90 9.85
CA PRO A 197 -11.73 7.70 8.86
C PRO A 197 -10.37 7.06 8.61
N GLU A 198 -10.07 6.89 7.33
CA GLU A 198 -8.77 6.45 6.87
C GLU A 198 -7.72 7.44 7.38
N PHE A 199 -6.86 7.02 8.28
CA PHE A 199 -5.81 7.86 8.85
C PHE A 199 -4.48 7.73 8.13
N TYR A 200 -4.37 6.76 7.22
CA TYR A 200 -3.15 6.48 6.47
C TYR A 200 -3.39 6.59 4.98
N LEU A 201 -2.50 7.28 4.28
CA LEU A 201 -2.55 7.41 2.83
C LEU A 201 -2.06 6.13 2.15
N PRO A 202 -2.55 5.82 0.93
CA PRO A 202 -2.13 4.64 0.20
C PRO A 202 -0.66 4.73 -0.22
N SER A 203 -0.03 3.55 -0.34
CA SER A 203 1.32 3.41 -0.88
C SER A 203 1.49 2.09 -1.63
N SER A 204 2.49 2.02 -2.49
CA SER A 204 2.80 0.82 -3.26
C SER A 204 4.29 0.69 -3.50
N ASP A 205 4.73 -0.55 -3.74
CA ASP A 205 6.09 -0.85 -4.18
C ASP A 205 6.07 -1.98 -5.20
N THR A 206 7.08 -2.01 -6.08
CA THR A 206 7.19 -2.98 -7.17
C THR A 206 8.58 -3.57 -7.20
N SER A 207 8.67 -4.88 -7.34
CA SER A 207 9.91 -5.62 -7.54
C SER A 207 9.79 -6.56 -8.72
N GLU A 208 10.87 -6.72 -9.47
CA GLU A 208 10.95 -7.70 -10.53
C GLU A 208 11.33 -9.08 -9.99
N TYR A 209 10.78 -10.11 -10.61
CA TYR A 209 11.22 -11.49 -10.44
C TYR A 209 11.27 -12.19 -11.80
N ASN A 210 12.10 -13.24 -11.92
CA ASN A 210 12.21 -14.02 -13.14
C ASN A 210 11.44 -15.33 -12.99
N ALA A 211 10.44 -15.54 -13.87
CA ALA A 211 9.79 -16.83 -14.02
C ALA A 211 10.60 -17.70 -14.94
N THR A 212 10.78 -18.96 -14.55
CA THR A 212 11.46 -19.98 -15.32
C THR A 212 10.57 -21.20 -15.48
N GLN A 213 10.77 -21.93 -16.56
CA GLN A 213 10.08 -23.19 -16.80
C GLN A 213 11.09 -24.31 -17.03
N THR A 214 10.73 -25.51 -16.60
CA THR A 214 11.48 -26.70 -16.97
C THR A 214 11.30 -26.95 -18.47
N SER A 215 12.32 -27.49 -19.12
CA SER A 215 12.22 -27.89 -20.52
C SER A 215 12.50 -29.37 -20.65
N GLN A 216 11.88 -29.98 -21.66
CA GLN A 216 12.06 -31.40 -22.00
C GLN A 216 12.39 -31.55 -23.49
N VAL A 217 13.42 -32.33 -23.78
CA VAL A 217 13.73 -32.78 -25.14
C VAL A 217 13.15 -34.16 -25.30
N ILE A 218 12.32 -34.36 -26.33
CA ILE A 218 11.66 -35.63 -26.62
C ILE A 218 12.09 -36.08 -27.99
N ILE A 219 12.67 -37.29 -28.11
CA ILE A 219 12.90 -37.96 -29.38
C ILE A 219 11.58 -38.63 -29.80
N VAL A 220 11.02 -38.18 -30.93
CA VAL A 220 9.69 -38.61 -31.38
C VAL A 220 9.75 -39.99 -32.07
N THR A 221 10.78 -40.20 -32.89
CA THR A 221 10.95 -41.45 -33.65
C THR A 221 12.41 -41.92 -33.58
N PRO A 222 12.80 -42.66 -32.53
CA PRO A 222 14.10 -43.31 -32.59
C PRO A 222 14.07 -44.44 -33.64
N PRO A 223 14.99 -44.46 -34.60
CA PRO A 223 15.08 -45.60 -35.53
C PRO A 223 15.43 -46.88 -34.76
N SER A 224 14.73 -47.96 -35.07
CA SER A 224 14.98 -49.27 -34.40
C SER A 224 16.21 -49.98 -34.91
N THR A 225 16.57 -49.78 -36.17
CA THR A 225 17.75 -50.39 -36.85
C THR A 225 18.25 -49.44 -37.92
N VAL A 226 19.56 -49.36 -38.10
CA VAL A 226 20.21 -48.58 -39.16
C VAL A 226 21.39 -49.42 -39.68
N ASP A 227 21.48 -49.63 -41.02
CA ASP A 227 22.63 -50.31 -41.62
C ASP A 227 23.87 -49.40 -41.60
N ARG A 228 25.01 -50.03 -41.62
CA ARG A 228 26.28 -49.34 -41.64
C ARG A 228 26.40 -48.44 -42.88
N ASN A 229 26.69 -47.18 -42.71
CA ASN A 229 26.79 -46.10 -43.69
C ASN A 229 25.45 -45.50 -44.15
N ASP A 230 24.33 -45.89 -43.58
CA ASP A 230 23.05 -45.21 -43.84
C ASP A 230 22.94 -43.91 -43.09
N LEU A 231 22.08 -43.00 -43.61
CA LEU A 231 21.73 -41.77 -42.92
C LEU A 231 20.76 -42.08 -41.80
N LEU A 232 21.09 -41.62 -40.60
CA LEU A 232 20.24 -41.69 -39.44
C LEU A 232 19.44 -40.37 -39.31
N LEU A 233 18.13 -40.45 -39.50
CA LEU A 233 17.22 -39.32 -39.20
C LEU A 233 16.75 -39.44 -37.76
N ILE A 234 16.99 -38.41 -36.97
CA ILE A 234 16.49 -38.25 -35.60
C ILE A 234 15.54 -37.08 -35.58
N GLU A 235 14.28 -37.36 -35.27
CA GLU A 235 13.27 -36.33 -35.10
C GLU A 235 12.94 -36.16 -33.62
N GLY A 236 12.81 -34.91 -33.19
CA GLY A 236 12.51 -34.58 -31.80
C GLY A 236 11.76 -33.27 -31.70
N ARG A 237 11.35 -32.96 -30.49
CA ARG A 237 10.77 -31.65 -30.12
C ARG A 237 11.29 -31.21 -28.77
N VAL A 238 11.33 -29.91 -28.59
CA VAL A 238 11.58 -29.30 -27.29
C VAL A 238 10.27 -28.73 -26.79
N THR A 239 9.93 -29.09 -25.57
CA THR A 239 8.72 -28.58 -24.93
C THR A 239 9.08 -27.97 -23.56
N ASP A 240 8.22 -27.10 -23.06
CA ASP A 240 8.26 -26.68 -21.64
C ASP A 240 7.68 -27.78 -20.73
N GLY A 241 7.64 -27.51 -19.41
CA GLY A 241 7.16 -28.45 -18.39
C GLY A 241 5.68 -28.85 -18.53
N ILE A 242 4.88 -28.08 -19.27
CA ILE A 242 3.47 -28.35 -19.54
C ILE A 242 3.20 -28.83 -20.98
N GLY A 243 4.26 -29.09 -21.76
CA GLY A 243 4.18 -29.64 -23.08
C GLY A 243 4.01 -28.66 -24.24
N ARG A 244 4.08 -27.33 -24.00
CA ARG A 244 4.09 -26.32 -25.09
C ARG A 244 5.41 -26.40 -25.86
N VAL A 245 5.33 -26.35 -27.19
CA VAL A 245 6.52 -26.39 -28.06
C VAL A 245 7.34 -25.10 -27.90
N LEU A 246 8.64 -25.25 -27.75
CA LEU A 246 9.61 -24.16 -27.66
C LEU A 246 10.40 -24.02 -28.97
N PRO A 247 9.92 -23.24 -29.96
CA PRO A 247 10.59 -23.09 -31.24
C PRO A 247 11.88 -22.28 -31.12
N GLY A 248 12.81 -22.50 -32.09
CA GLY A 248 14.07 -21.75 -32.18
C GLY A 248 15.12 -22.12 -31.14
N ARG A 249 14.96 -23.26 -30.44
CA ARG A 249 15.93 -23.71 -29.41
C ARG A 249 16.96 -24.62 -30.07
N THR A 250 18.22 -24.41 -29.76
CA THR A 250 19.31 -25.28 -30.22
C THR A 250 19.37 -26.53 -29.35
N VAL A 251 19.39 -27.70 -29.99
CA VAL A 251 19.52 -28.98 -29.31
C VAL A 251 20.81 -29.64 -29.81
N SER A 252 21.69 -29.97 -28.90
CA SER A 252 22.92 -30.72 -29.23
C SER A 252 22.67 -32.22 -29.27
N ILE A 253 22.98 -32.84 -30.35
CA ILE A 253 22.81 -34.26 -30.57
C ILE A 253 24.13 -34.98 -30.35
N SER A 254 24.11 -36.00 -29.48
CA SER A 254 25.27 -36.85 -29.19
C SER A 254 24.91 -38.32 -29.34
N ILE A 255 25.82 -39.12 -29.86
CA ILE A 255 25.70 -40.58 -29.96
C ILE A 255 26.82 -41.20 -29.12
N GLU A 256 26.47 -42.09 -28.22
CA GLU A 256 27.41 -42.73 -27.26
C GLU A 256 28.29 -41.69 -26.54
N GLY A 257 27.68 -40.54 -26.18
CA GLY A 257 28.40 -39.44 -25.47
C GLY A 257 29.32 -38.59 -26.35
N LYS A 258 29.40 -38.86 -27.67
CA LYS A 258 30.18 -38.04 -28.60
C LYS A 258 29.26 -37.07 -29.32
N PHE A 259 29.59 -35.78 -29.28
CA PHE A 259 28.88 -34.73 -30.01
C PHE A 259 28.90 -35.02 -31.51
N VAL A 260 27.76 -34.90 -32.16
CA VAL A 260 27.58 -35.10 -33.61
C VAL A 260 27.26 -33.78 -34.29
N THR A 261 26.19 -33.12 -33.87
CA THR A 261 25.73 -31.85 -34.47
C THR A 261 24.74 -31.16 -33.56
N ASP A 262 24.41 -29.92 -33.91
CA ASP A 262 23.31 -29.16 -33.33
C ASP A 262 22.13 -29.13 -34.32
N ALA A 263 20.92 -29.15 -33.80
CA ALA A 263 19.69 -28.93 -34.52
C ALA A 263 18.88 -27.79 -33.88
N VAL A 264 18.07 -27.08 -34.67
CA VAL A 264 17.16 -26.04 -34.18
C VAL A 264 15.74 -26.61 -34.18
N ALA A 265 15.09 -26.51 -33.02
CA ALA A 265 13.71 -26.94 -32.79
C ALA A 265 12.69 -25.95 -33.38
#